data_749a4ef4fd5f6550e823bfb2a365a776
#
_entry.id   749a4ef4fd5f6550e823bfb2a365a776
#
_cell.length_a   1.000
_cell.length_b   1.000
_cell.length_c   1.000
_cell.angle_alpha   90.00
_cell.angle_beta   90.00
_cell.angle_gamma   90.00
#
_symmetry.space_group_name_H-M   'P 1'
#
loop_
_entity.id
_entity.type
_entity.pdbx_description
1 polymer ?
#
loop_
_entity_poly.entity_id
_entity_poly.type
_entity_poly.pdbx_seq_one_letter_code
_entity_poly.pdbx_strand_id
1 'polypeptide(L)'
;MNKIDFMLIFDVLDANPNGDPDAGNMPRVDVESNQGLVTDVCLKRKIRNFIQLTKKDVPGYDIYIKEKAILTNEQKRAYEALGFDPKKPGEKERDAGRLWMCKNFFDIRTFGAVMSLKEANCGQVRGPVQLSFARSVDSIISAEYAVTRCAVATEKEAQDQKGDNRTMGRKFTVPYAVYSARGTMNPFLAEQTGFSEQDWQTLVEAMVHLFDFDASAARPAGA
;
A
#
# COMPACT_ATOMS: atom_id res chain seq x y z
N MET A 1 16.95 -18.73 -4.68
CA MET A 1 16.81 -17.49 -5.51
C MET A 1 18.12 -16.70 -5.52
N ASN A 2 18.44 -15.98 -6.60
CA ASN A 2 19.57 -15.04 -6.63
C ASN A 2 19.09 -13.65 -6.19
N LYS A 3 20.04 -12.74 -5.89
CA LYS A 3 19.74 -11.33 -5.70
C LYS A 3 19.12 -10.75 -6.98
N ILE A 4 18.05 -9.97 -6.84
CA ILE A 4 17.38 -9.32 -7.95
C ILE A 4 17.34 -7.82 -7.66
N ASP A 5 17.84 -7.01 -8.59
CA ASP A 5 17.62 -5.59 -8.62
C ASP A 5 16.69 -5.29 -9.80
N PHE A 6 15.66 -4.46 -9.58
CA PHE A 6 14.65 -4.17 -10.59
C PHE A 6 14.21 -2.72 -10.56
N MET A 7 13.57 -2.30 -11.63
CA MET A 7 13.00 -0.96 -11.75
C MET A 7 11.53 -1.09 -12.15
N LEU A 8 10.66 -0.41 -11.41
CA LEU A 8 9.26 -0.23 -11.76
C LEU A 8 9.11 1.13 -12.43
N ILE A 9 8.59 1.13 -13.66
CA ILE A 9 8.31 2.34 -14.42
C ILE A 9 6.82 2.37 -14.71
N PHE A 10 6.19 3.52 -14.49
CA PHE A 10 4.78 3.76 -14.81
C PHE A 10 4.56 5.22 -15.17
N ASP A 11 3.55 5.50 -15.93
CA ASP A 11 3.14 6.87 -16.25
C ASP A 11 1.85 7.27 -15.53
N VAL A 12 1.61 8.55 -15.49
CA VAL A 12 0.44 9.17 -14.89
C VAL A 12 -0.12 10.18 -15.89
N LEU A 13 -1.40 10.06 -16.21
CA LEU A 13 -2.12 10.96 -17.10
C LEU A 13 -3.37 11.49 -16.38
N ASP A 14 -3.47 12.82 -16.22
CA ASP A 14 -4.61 13.51 -15.60
C ASP A 14 -5.07 12.90 -14.27
N ALA A 15 -4.12 12.40 -13.47
CA ALA A 15 -4.38 11.66 -12.25
C ALA A 15 -3.52 12.15 -11.08
N ASN A 16 -3.94 11.82 -9.86
CA ASN A 16 -3.14 12.03 -8.65
C ASN A 16 -2.61 10.67 -8.16
N PRO A 17 -1.35 10.34 -8.42
CA PRO A 17 -0.79 9.02 -8.09
C PRO A 17 -0.65 8.80 -6.59
N ASN A 18 -0.35 9.87 -5.82
CA ASN A 18 -0.20 9.81 -4.37
C ASN A 18 -0.42 11.19 -3.74
N GLY A 19 -1.64 11.45 -3.32
CA GLY A 19 -1.98 12.70 -2.64
C GLY A 19 -1.30 12.84 -1.28
N ASP A 20 -1.03 14.09 -0.92
CA ASP A 20 -0.47 14.45 0.38
C ASP A 20 -1.57 14.95 1.32
N PRO A 21 -1.90 14.23 2.40
CA PRO A 21 -2.92 14.65 3.34
C PRO A 21 -2.60 15.98 4.04
N ASP A 22 -1.31 16.29 4.23
CA ASP A 22 -0.86 17.52 4.88
C ASP A 22 -0.91 18.74 3.94
N ALA A 23 -0.98 18.49 2.62
CA ALA A 23 -1.07 19.52 1.58
C ALA A 23 -2.44 19.50 0.86
N GLY A 24 -3.54 19.23 1.58
CA GLY A 24 -4.88 19.23 0.99
C GLY A 24 -5.09 18.19 -0.12
N ASN A 25 -4.37 17.09 -0.05
CA ASN A 25 -4.39 16.00 -1.02
C ASN A 25 -3.82 16.35 -2.42
N MET A 26 -2.97 17.38 -2.50
CA MET A 26 -2.19 17.64 -3.72
C MET A 26 -1.22 16.48 -4.02
N PRO A 27 -0.84 16.25 -5.30
CA PRO A 27 0.25 15.34 -5.62
C PRO A 27 1.51 15.69 -4.84
N ARG A 28 2.18 14.68 -4.28
CA ARG A 28 3.44 14.88 -3.56
C ARG A 28 4.53 15.32 -4.50
N VAL A 29 5.29 16.32 -4.10
CA VAL A 29 6.44 16.83 -4.85
C VAL A 29 7.66 17.00 -3.94
N ASP A 30 8.83 16.83 -4.52
CA ASP A 30 10.09 17.23 -3.92
C ASP A 30 10.24 18.75 -4.08
N VAL A 31 10.43 19.46 -2.97
CA VAL A 31 10.43 20.94 -2.96
C VAL A 31 11.64 21.58 -3.66
N GLU A 32 12.74 20.83 -3.81
CA GLU A 32 13.95 21.33 -4.46
C GLU A 32 13.93 21.10 -5.98
N SER A 33 13.53 19.89 -6.40
CA SER A 33 13.57 19.48 -7.82
C SER A 33 12.23 19.64 -8.53
N ASN A 34 11.13 19.85 -7.80
CA ASN A 34 9.75 19.79 -8.29
C ASN A 34 9.40 18.42 -8.94
N GLN A 35 10.18 17.38 -8.66
CA GLN A 35 9.82 16.03 -9.09
C GLN A 35 8.64 15.52 -8.29
N GLY A 36 7.70 14.88 -8.98
CA GLY A 36 6.59 14.17 -8.33
C GLY A 36 7.10 12.98 -7.54
N LEU A 37 6.45 12.70 -6.41
CA LEU A 37 6.80 11.61 -5.51
C LEU A 37 5.62 10.65 -5.33
N VAL A 38 5.92 9.35 -5.39
CA VAL A 38 5.00 8.29 -4.94
C VAL A 38 5.73 7.45 -3.89
N THR A 39 5.19 7.39 -2.69
CA THR A 39 5.82 6.68 -1.58
C THR A 39 5.83 5.17 -1.82
N ASP A 40 6.85 4.48 -1.29
CA ASP A 40 6.90 3.01 -1.31
C ASP A 40 5.68 2.38 -0.62
N VAL A 41 5.16 3.03 0.43
CA VAL A 41 3.94 2.61 1.13
C VAL A 41 2.72 2.64 0.20
N CYS A 42 2.62 3.67 -0.66
CA CYS A 42 1.55 3.75 -1.66
C CYS A 42 1.65 2.60 -2.67
N LEU A 43 2.85 2.33 -3.21
CA LEU A 43 3.09 1.21 -4.13
C LEU A 43 2.78 -0.15 -3.46
N LYS A 44 3.31 -0.37 -2.26
CA LYS A 44 3.05 -1.59 -1.48
C LYS A 44 1.56 -1.79 -1.17
N ARG A 45 0.81 -0.70 -0.90
CA ARG A 45 -0.64 -0.78 -0.71
C ARG A 45 -1.35 -1.29 -1.96
N LYS A 46 -0.98 -0.81 -3.15
CA LYS A 46 -1.57 -1.27 -4.41
C LYS A 46 -1.27 -2.75 -4.66
N ILE A 47 -0.03 -3.18 -4.42
CA ILE A 47 0.35 -4.60 -4.49
C ILE A 47 -0.51 -5.43 -3.52
N ARG A 48 -0.69 -5.00 -2.28
CA ARG A 48 -1.56 -5.68 -1.31
C ARG A 48 -3.00 -5.78 -1.78
N ASN A 49 -3.54 -4.70 -2.34
CA ASN A 49 -4.90 -4.69 -2.89
C ASN A 49 -5.04 -5.69 -4.03
N PHE A 50 -4.08 -5.73 -4.96
CA PHE A 50 -4.07 -6.71 -6.05
C PHE A 50 -4.09 -8.15 -5.51
N ILE A 51 -3.23 -8.47 -4.54
CA ILE A 51 -3.19 -9.80 -3.93
C ILE A 51 -4.51 -10.15 -3.24
N GLN A 52 -5.12 -9.20 -2.50
CA GLN A 52 -6.43 -9.42 -1.87
C GLN A 52 -7.54 -9.73 -2.88
N LEU A 53 -7.50 -9.12 -4.06
CA LEU A 53 -8.49 -9.33 -5.11
C LEU A 53 -8.27 -10.64 -5.86
N THR A 54 -7.02 -10.96 -6.21
CA THR A 54 -6.69 -12.08 -7.11
C THR A 54 -6.39 -13.39 -6.39
N LYS A 55 -5.92 -13.33 -5.14
CA LYS A 55 -5.56 -14.50 -4.33
C LYS A 55 -6.47 -14.65 -3.10
N LYS A 56 -7.69 -14.12 -3.15
CA LYS A 56 -8.66 -14.27 -2.08
C LYS A 56 -8.85 -15.75 -1.74
N ASP A 57 -8.82 -16.05 -0.45
CA ASP A 57 -9.00 -17.41 0.09
C ASP A 57 -7.93 -18.44 -0.33
N VAL A 58 -6.83 -17.99 -0.97
CA VAL A 58 -5.67 -18.86 -1.25
C VAL A 58 -4.80 -18.95 0.00
N PRO A 59 -4.56 -20.15 0.55
CA PRO A 59 -3.73 -20.31 1.73
C PRO A 59 -2.34 -19.69 1.57
N GLY A 60 -1.89 -18.92 2.56
CA GLY A 60 -0.60 -18.25 2.54
C GLY A 60 -0.58 -16.89 1.82
N TYR A 61 -1.68 -16.45 1.22
CA TYR A 61 -1.77 -15.16 0.52
C TYR A 61 -2.66 -14.13 1.24
N ASP A 62 -2.96 -14.32 2.52
CA ASP A 62 -3.64 -13.28 3.31
C ASP A 62 -2.74 -12.03 3.42
N ILE A 63 -3.36 -10.89 3.71
CA ILE A 63 -2.69 -9.59 3.86
C ILE A 63 -2.86 -9.10 5.30
N TYR A 64 -1.74 -8.81 5.94
CA TYR A 64 -1.70 -8.28 7.31
C TYR A 64 -2.08 -6.81 7.37
N ILE A 65 -1.48 -5.96 6.51
CA ILE A 65 -1.79 -4.54 6.42
C ILE A 65 -2.88 -4.32 5.38
N LYS A 66 -4.14 -4.52 5.77
CA LYS A 66 -5.33 -4.31 4.94
C LYS A 66 -6.26 -3.25 5.54
N GLU A 67 -7.13 -2.70 4.71
CA GLU A 67 -8.06 -1.67 5.14
C GLU A 67 -8.96 -2.16 6.28
N LYS A 68 -9.14 -1.31 7.31
CA LYS A 68 -9.95 -1.60 8.52
C LYS A 68 -9.47 -2.80 9.36
N ALA A 69 -8.29 -3.35 9.10
CA ALA A 69 -7.74 -4.43 9.92
C ALA A 69 -7.36 -3.93 11.31
N ILE A 70 -7.59 -4.78 12.30
CA ILE A 70 -7.08 -4.59 13.66
C ILE A 70 -5.88 -5.53 13.81
N LEU A 71 -4.67 -4.97 13.76
CA LEU A 71 -3.42 -5.74 13.68
C LEU A 71 -3.24 -6.72 14.84
N THR A 72 -3.68 -6.34 16.07
CA THR A 72 -3.65 -7.25 17.22
C THR A 72 -4.49 -8.50 16.97
N ASN A 73 -5.64 -8.38 16.31
CA ASN A 73 -6.49 -9.54 16.02
C ASN A 73 -5.84 -10.45 14.99
N GLU A 74 -5.18 -9.88 13.98
CA GLU A 74 -4.44 -10.69 13.00
C GLU A 74 -3.27 -11.46 13.65
N GLN A 75 -2.57 -10.83 14.62
CA GLN A 75 -1.52 -11.51 15.38
C GLN A 75 -2.07 -12.59 16.33
N LYS A 76 -3.22 -12.36 16.95
CA LYS A 76 -3.88 -13.37 17.80
C LYS A 76 -4.21 -14.66 17.05
N ARG A 77 -4.52 -14.59 15.76
CA ARG A 77 -4.73 -15.77 14.91
C ARG A 77 -3.54 -16.74 14.91
N ALA A 78 -2.30 -16.20 14.96
CA ALA A 78 -1.11 -17.05 15.06
C ALA A 78 -1.06 -17.80 16.39
N TYR A 79 -1.38 -17.13 17.50
CA TYR A 79 -1.36 -17.72 18.84
C TYR A 79 -2.47 -18.74 19.02
N GLU A 80 -3.67 -18.44 18.53
CA GLU A 80 -4.81 -19.37 18.54
C GLU A 80 -4.51 -20.64 17.72
N ALA A 81 -3.94 -20.48 16.53
CA ALA A 81 -3.58 -21.61 15.67
C ALA A 81 -2.46 -22.50 16.24
N LEU A 82 -1.57 -21.91 17.06
CA LEU A 82 -0.47 -22.60 17.71
C LEU A 82 -0.82 -23.10 19.14
N GLY A 83 -1.97 -22.72 19.67
CA GLY A 83 -2.39 -23.09 21.02
C GLY A 83 -1.62 -22.37 22.13
N PHE A 84 -1.13 -21.14 21.88
CA PHE A 84 -0.36 -20.36 22.85
C PHE A 84 -1.17 -19.23 23.47
N ASP A 85 -0.79 -18.80 24.70
CA ASP A 85 -1.39 -17.62 25.35
C ASP A 85 -0.82 -16.33 24.74
N PRO A 86 -1.65 -15.46 24.13
CA PRO A 86 -1.18 -14.23 23.53
C PRO A 86 -0.77 -13.14 24.54
N LYS A 87 -1.10 -13.26 25.82
CA LYS A 87 -0.91 -12.18 26.82
C LYS A 87 0.54 -11.98 27.23
N LYS A 88 1.32 -13.05 27.38
CA LYS A 88 2.71 -13.00 27.81
C LYS A 88 3.55 -14.06 27.10
N PRO A 89 3.75 -13.93 25.78
CA PRO A 89 4.50 -14.94 25.03
C PRO A 89 5.97 -14.94 25.40
N GLY A 90 6.52 -16.14 25.62
CA GLY A 90 7.95 -16.39 25.72
C GLY A 90 8.66 -16.19 24.38
N GLU A 91 9.99 -16.28 24.39
CA GLU A 91 10.79 -16.10 23.17
C GLU A 91 10.47 -17.15 22.10
N LYS A 92 10.36 -18.42 22.48
CA LYS A 92 10.01 -19.52 21.57
C LYS A 92 8.62 -19.35 20.95
N GLU A 93 7.66 -18.88 21.71
CA GLU A 93 6.29 -18.64 21.24
C GLU A 93 6.24 -17.45 20.27
N ARG A 94 7.03 -16.40 20.54
CA ARG A 94 7.18 -15.25 19.62
C ARG A 94 7.81 -15.67 18.29
N ASP A 95 8.82 -16.53 18.33
CA ASP A 95 9.47 -17.04 17.12
C ASP A 95 8.53 -17.94 16.32
N ALA A 96 7.79 -18.83 16.97
CA ALA A 96 6.78 -19.66 16.33
C ALA A 96 5.66 -18.81 15.71
N GLY A 97 5.17 -17.78 16.45
CA GLY A 97 4.20 -16.81 15.97
C GLY A 97 4.71 -16.07 14.73
N ARG A 98 5.96 -15.59 14.75
CA ARG A 98 6.61 -14.93 13.61
C ARG A 98 6.65 -15.81 12.36
N LEU A 99 7.04 -17.06 12.50
CA LEU A 99 7.08 -18.03 11.40
C LEU A 99 5.68 -18.31 10.86
N TRP A 100 4.69 -18.46 11.74
CA TRP A 100 3.30 -18.63 11.33
C TRP A 100 2.80 -17.41 10.55
N MET A 101 3.12 -16.19 11.00
CA MET A 101 2.75 -14.95 10.31
C MET A 101 3.40 -14.88 8.92
N CYS A 102 4.68 -15.19 8.79
CA CYS A 102 5.35 -15.26 7.47
C CYS A 102 4.70 -16.29 6.55
N LYS A 103 4.30 -17.45 7.06
CA LYS A 103 3.69 -18.52 6.28
C LYS A 103 2.31 -18.12 5.73
N ASN A 104 1.52 -17.40 6.51
CA ASN A 104 0.11 -17.12 6.19
C ASN A 104 -0.12 -15.76 5.53
N PHE A 105 0.78 -14.77 5.74
CA PHE A 105 0.63 -13.42 5.22
C PHE A 105 1.69 -13.10 4.16
N PHE A 106 1.23 -12.92 2.94
CA PHE A 106 2.09 -12.61 1.80
C PHE A 106 2.92 -11.34 2.02
N ASP A 107 2.30 -10.27 2.51
CA ASP A 107 2.97 -8.98 2.69
C ASP A 107 4.01 -9.00 3.82
N ILE A 108 3.83 -9.82 4.85
CA ILE A 108 4.83 -9.99 5.91
C ILE A 108 6.07 -10.67 5.36
N ARG A 109 5.93 -11.83 4.66
CA ARG A 109 7.10 -12.54 4.14
C ARG A 109 7.76 -11.81 2.97
N THR A 110 7.04 -10.90 2.28
CA THR A 110 7.56 -10.12 1.16
C THR A 110 8.23 -8.82 1.61
N PHE A 111 7.52 -7.97 2.34
CA PHE A 111 7.96 -6.61 2.72
C PHE A 111 8.46 -6.50 4.15
N GLY A 112 8.10 -7.46 4.98
CA GLY A 112 8.34 -7.42 6.42
C GLY A 112 7.27 -6.65 7.18
N ALA A 113 7.31 -6.75 8.50
CA ALA A 113 6.42 -6.02 9.40
C ALA A 113 7.04 -5.91 10.80
N VAL A 114 6.65 -4.85 11.52
CA VAL A 114 6.87 -4.71 12.96
C VAL A 114 5.61 -5.18 13.68
N MET A 115 5.71 -6.32 14.36
CA MET A 115 4.61 -6.98 15.06
C MET A 115 4.84 -7.05 16.58
N SER A 116 5.57 -6.07 17.13
CA SER A 116 5.96 -5.99 18.54
C SER A 116 4.90 -5.25 19.35
N LEU A 117 3.66 -5.76 19.35
CA LEU A 117 2.57 -5.22 20.17
C LEU A 117 2.62 -5.78 21.59
N LYS A 118 1.86 -5.19 22.53
CA LYS A 118 1.82 -5.66 23.91
C LYS A 118 1.23 -7.07 24.05
N GLU A 119 0.21 -7.37 23.25
CA GLU A 119 -0.41 -8.69 23.18
C GLU A 119 -0.03 -9.35 21.84
N ALA A 120 0.03 -10.67 21.83
CA ALA A 120 0.33 -11.49 20.66
C ALA A 120 1.60 -11.04 19.90
N ASN A 121 2.64 -10.71 20.64
CA ASN A 121 3.91 -10.21 20.09
C ASN A 121 4.56 -11.27 19.19
N CYS A 122 4.63 -11.00 17.88
CA CYS A 122 5.31 -11.84 16.89
C CYS A 122 6.68 -11.27 16.48
N GLY A 123 7.20 -10.26 17.20
CA GLY A 123 8.50 -9.66 16.94
C GLY A 123 8.54 -8.82 15.67
N GLN A 124 9.66 -8.87 14.97
CA GLN A 124 9.89 -8.11 13.74
C GLN A 124 10.32 -9.04 12.62
N VAL A 125 9.87 -8.74 11.41
CA VAL A 125 10.28 -9.41 10.18
C VAL A 125 10.89 -8.36 9.25
N ARG A 126 12.12 -8.59 8.81
CA ARG A 126 12.72 -7.83 7.72
C ARG A 126 12.45 -8.57 6.41
N GLY A 127 11.61 -7.97 5.56
CA GLY A 127 11.24 -8.58 4.29
C GLY A 127 12.36 -8.50 3.24
N PRO A 128 12.42 -9.50 2.35
CA PRO A 128 13.42 -9.55 1.27
C PRO A 128 13.23 -8.46 0.22
N VAL A 129 12.02 -8.00 -0.01
CA VAL A 129 11.71 -7.02 -1.07
C VAL A 129 11.62 -5.63 -0.49
N GLN A 130 12.44 -4.72 -1.01
CA GLN A 130 12.43 -3.31 -0.65
C GLN A 130 12.26 -2.47 -1.90
N LEU A 131 11.43 -1.41 -1.79
CA LEU A 131 11.16 -0.45 -2.84
C LEU A 131 11.60 0.94 -2.38
N SER A 132 12.18 1.73 -3.27
CA SER A 132 12.35 3.15 -3.06
C SER A 132 11.04 3.91 -3.30
N PHE A 133 10.98 5.17 -2.91
CA PHE A 133 9.97 6.08 -3.48
C PHE A 133 10.12 6.09 -5.00
N ALA A 134 8.99 6.18 -5.72
CA ALA A 134 9.03 6.53 -7.11
C ALA A 134 9.16 8.05 -7.26
N ARG A 135 10.01 8.46 -8.18
CA ARG A 135 10.20 9.86 -8.58
C ARG A 135 9.84 10.03 -10.05
N SER A 136 9.24 11.16 -10.39
CA SER A 136 9.04 11.49 -11.79
C SER A 136 10.40 11.76 -12.46
N VAL A 137 10.50 11.43 -13.74
CA VAL A 137 11.71 11.65 -14.53
C VAL A 137 11.97 13.14 -14.68
N ASP A 138 10.91 13.89 -15.01
CA ASP A 138 10.94 15.34 -15.11
C ASP A 138 10.23 16.01 -13.94
N SER A 139 10.43 17.31 -13.74
CA SER A 139 9.65 18.12 -12.83
C SER A 139 8.17 18.12 -13.23
N ILE A 140 7.28 18.13 -12.26
CA ILE A 140 5.83 18.16 -12.51
C ILE A 140 5.23 19.51 -12.10
N ILE A 141 4.12 19.83 -12.73
CA ILE A 141 3.24 20.93 -12.31
C ILE A 141 1.89 20.32 -12.00
N SER A 142 1.44 20.46 -10.74
CA SER A 142 0.11 20.02 -10.34
C SER A 142 -0.95 20.96 -10.89
N ALA A 143 -1.95 20.43 -11.57
CA ALA A 143 -3.14 21.16 -11.99
C ALA A 143 -4.21 21.08 -10.88
N GLU A 144 -4.84 22.21 -10.60
CA GLU A 144 -5.96 22.32 -9.66
C GLU A 144 -7.23 22.62 -10.43
N TYR A 145 -8.27 21.85 -10.19
CA TYR A 145 -9.59 22.04 -10.79
C TYR A 145 -10.65 22.22 -9.71
N ALA A 146 -11.42 23.28 -9.79
CA ALA A 146 -12.64 23.41 -9.04
C ALA A 146 -13.70 22.47 -9.62
N VAL A 147 -14.33 21.67 -8.76
CA VAL A 147 -15.40 20.75 -9.14
C VAL A 147 -16.65 21.10 -8.32
N THR A 148 -17.82 21.07 -8.97
CA THR A 148 -19.08 21.39 -8.32
C THR A 148 -19.95 20.15 -8.25
N ARG A 149 -20.35 19.77 -7.05
CA ARG A 149 -21.40 18.78 -6.83
C ARG A 149 -22.76 19.49 -6.87
N CYS A 150 -23.68 19.00 -7.68
CA CYS A 150 -25.03 19.56 -7.82
C CYS A 150 -26.01 19.12 -6.70
N ALA A 151 -25.46 18.81 -5.52
CA ALA A 151 -26.23 18.42 -4.35
C ALA A 151 -25.50 18.83 -3.07
N VAL A 152 -26.25 19.13 -2.03
CA VAL A 152 -25.75 19.36 -0.67
C VAL A 152 -25.92 18.09 0.19
N ALA A 153 -25.20 18.03 1.31
CA ALA A 153 -25.24 16.86 2.18
C ALA A 153 -26.34 16.94 3.24
N THR A 154 -26.77 18.15 3.63
CA THR A 154 -27.69 18.39 4.74
C THR A 154 -28.80 19.37 4.36
N GLU A 155 -29.96 19.26 5.03
CA GLU A 155 -31.07 20.19 4.89
C GLU A 155 -30.67 21.61 5.30
N LYS A 156 -29.78 21.77 6.26
CA LYS A 156 -29.26 23.04 6.69
C LYS A 156 -28.50 23.75 5.56
N GLU A 157 -27.61 23.03 4.88
CA GLU A 157 -26.88 23.56 3.70
C GLU A 157 -27.85 23.95 2.58
N ALA A 158 -28.93 23.19 2.36
CA ALA A 158 -29.94 23.48 1.37
C ALA A 158 -30.70 24.78 1.70
N GLN A 159 -31.04 24.99 2.97
CA GLN A 159 -31.71 26.23 3.44
C GLN A 159 -30.77 27.42 3.32
N ASP A 160 -29.52 27.31 3.72
CA ASP A 160 -28.51 28.37 3.64
C ASP A 160 -28.26 28.81 2.18
N GLN A 161 -28.32 27.89 1.24
CA GLN A 161 -28.13 28.14 -0.20
C GLN A 161 -29.43 28.53 -0.96
N LYS A 162 -30.55 28.59 -0.28
CA LYS A 162 -31.85 29.00 -0.86
C LYS A 162 -32.23 28.25 -2.14
N GLY A 163 -31.91 26.98 -2.22
CA GLY A 163 -32.28 26.11 -3.33
C GLY A 163 -31.21 25.96 -4.43
N ASP A 164 -30.08 26.64 -4.35
CA ASP A 164 -28.97 26.42 -5.33
C ASP A 164 -28.27 25.05 -5.15
N ASN A 165 -28.30 24.52 -3.94
CA ASN A 165 -27.93 23.13 -3.58
C ASN A 165 -26.62 22.63 -4.22
N ARG A 166 -25.58 23.46 -4.19
CA ARG A 166 -24.27 23.13 -4.77
C ARG A 166 -23.20 23.11 -3.72
N THR A 167 -22.25 22.18 -3.89
CA THR A 167 -21.05 22.10 -3.04
C THR A 167 -19.81 22.12 -3.93
N MET A 168 -18.89 23.04 -3.64
CA MET A 168 -17.63 23.13 -4.35
C MET A 168 -16.57 22.24 -3.70
N GLY A 169 -15.80 21.58 -4.51
CA GLY A 169 -14.61 20.80 -4.13
C GLY A 169 -13.44 21.13 -5.03
N ARG A 170 -12.30 20.56 -4.75
CA ARG A 170 -11.09 20.70 -5.55
C ARG A 170 -10.56 19.32 -5.94
N LYS A 171 -10.07 19.22 -7.16
CA LYS A 171 -9.38 18.04 -7.67
C LYS A 171 -7.99 18.47 -8.13
N PHE A 172 -6.99 17.72 -7.68
CA PHE A 172 -5.60 17.96 -8.05
C PHE A 172 -5.11 16.79 -8.91
N THR A 173 -4.46 17.08 -10.02
CA THR A 173 -3.90 16.06 -10.92
C THR A 173 -2.50 16.42 -11.37
N VAL A 174 -1.76 15.43 -11.79
CA VAL A 174 -0.56 15.56 -12.63
C VAL A 174 -1.04 15.40 -14.07
N PRO A 175 -0.86 16.40 -14.97
CA PRO A 175 -1.31 16.29 -16.36
C PRO A 175 -0.65 15.13 -17.08
N TYR A 176 0.66 15.01 -17.00
CA TYR A 176 1.43 13.85 -17.46
C TYR A 176 2.78 13.78 -16.76
N ALA A 177 3.20 12.59 -16.36
CA ALA A 177 4.58 12.34 -15.92
C ALA A 177 4.89 10.84 -15.96
N VAL A 178 6.15 10.51 -16.23
CA VAL A 178 6.72 9.16 -16.09
C VAL A 178 7.43 9.08 -14.75
N TYR A 179 7.12 8.03 -13.97
CA TYR A 179 7.70 7.76 -12.67
C TYR A 179 8.57 6.51 -12.71
N SER A 180 9.63 6.49 -11.92
CA SER A 180 10.46 5.31 -11.71
C SER A 180 10.73 5.06 -10.24
N ALA A 181 10.62 3.80 -9.80
CA ALA A 181 11.02 3.31 -8.49
C ALA A 181 12.04 2.20 -8.64
N ARG A 182 13.04 2.17 -7.76
CA ARG A 182 14.00 1.06 -7.70
C ARG A 182 13.57 0.08 -6.63
N GLY A 183 13.78 -1.20 -6.92
CA GLY A 183 13.53 -2.27 -5.97
C GLY A 183 14.67 -3.26 -5.92
N THR A 184 14.79 -3.96 -4.80
CA THR A 184 15.75 -5.05 -4.61
C THR A 184 15.11 -6.20 -3.87
N MET A 185 15.48 -7.43 -4.23
CA MET A 185 15.15 -8.65 -3.51
C MET A 185 16.43 -9.30 -2.98
N ASN A 186 16.48 -9.49 -1.67
CA ASN A 186 17.60 -10.11 -0.95
C ASN A 186 17.33 -11.60 -0.72
N PRO A 187 18.13 -12.52 -1.30
CA PRO A 187 17.91 -13.96 -1.19
C PRO A 187 18.07 -14.49 0.24
N PHE A 188 18.96 -13.92 1.05
CA PHE A 188 19.15 -14.35 2.44
C PHE A 188 17.93 -14.02 3.32
N LEU A 189 17.29 -12.89 3.08
CA LEU A 189 16.05 -12.52 3.75
C LEU A 189 14.86 -13.35 3.22
N ALA A 190 14.85 -13.68 1.92
CA ALA A 190 13.86 -14.57 1.33
C ALA A 190 13.86 -15.95 1.99
N GLU A 191 15.04 -16.51 2.23
CA GLU A 191 15.20 -17.77 2.96
C GLU A 191 14.66 -17.68 4.40
N GLN A 192 14.95 -16.58 5.11
CA GLN A 192 14.48 -16.37 6.48
C GLN A 192 12.96 -16.20 6.60
N THR A 193 12.33 -15.59 5.61
CA THR A 193 10.88 -15.33 5.64
C THR A 193 10.05 -16.42 4.96
N GLY A 194 10.69 -17.32 4.21
CA GLY A 194 10.03 -18.31 3.39
C GLY A 194 9.47 -17.72 2.07
N PHE A 195 9.96 -16.56 1.64
CA PHE A 195 9.60 -15.96 0.35
C PHE A 195 10.15 -16.81 -0.80
N SER A 196 9.27 -17.31 -1.65
CA SER A 196 9.56 -18.29 -2.68
C SER A 196 9.65 -17.67 -4.08
N GLU A 197 10.10 -18.48 -5.06
CA GLU A 197 10.06 -18.12 -6.48
C GLU A 197 8.61 -17.85 -6.96
N GLN A 198 7.64 -18.61 -6.44
CA GLN A 198 6.22 -18.39 -6.74
C GLN A 198 5.73 -17.05 -6.18
N ASP A 199 6.21 -16.65 -5.01
CA ASP A 199 5.89 -15.33 -4.44
C ASP A 199 6.51 -14.21 -5.27
N TRP A 200 7.72 -14.42 -5.80
CA TRP A 200 8.35 -13.47 -6.71
C TRP A 200 7.54 -13.29 -8.01
N GLN A 201 7.11 -14.39 -8.63
CA GLN A 201 6.26 -14.31 -9.83
C GLN A 201 4.94 -13.61 -9.55
N THR A 202 4.31 -13.90 -8.42
CA THR A 202 3.09 -13.22 -7.98
C THR A 202 3.31 -11.73 -7.72
N LEU A 203 4.46 -11.35 -7.15
CA LEU A 203 4.84 -9.96 -6.96
C LEU A 203 5.04 -9.24 -8.31
N VAL A 204 5.70 -9.88 -9.26
CA VAL A 204 5.89 -9.31 -10.62
C VAL A 204 4.53 -9.12 -11.30
N GLU A 205 3.64 -10.10 -11.23
CA GLU A 205 2.26 -9.99 -11.73
C GLU A 205 1.54 -8.80 -11.09
N ALA A 206 1.63 -8.66 -9.75
CA ALA A 206 1.04 -7.54 -9.03
C ALA A 206 1.64 -6.17 -9.42
N MET A 207 2.92 -6.12 -9.77
CA MET A 207 3.55 -4.88 -10.24
C MET A 207 3.14 -4.53 -11.68
N VAL A 208 2.97 -5.51 -12.56
CA VAL A 208 2.49 -5.30 -13.93
C VAL A 208 1.05 -4.78 -13.94
N HIS A 209 0.20 -5.31 -13.05
CA HIS A 209 -1.21 -4.95 -12.94
C HIS A 209 -1.50 -3.95 -11.80
N LEU A 210 -0.50 -3.16 -11.40
CA LEU A 210 -0.53 -2.34 -10.20
C LEU A 210 -1.70 -1.33 -10.16
N PHE A 211 -2.10 -0.84 -11.32
CA PHE A 211 -3.12 0.19 -11.47
C PHE A 211 -4.45 -0.32 -12.06
N ASP A 212 -4.51 -1.53 -12.61
CA ASP A 212 -5.69 -2.05 -13.29
C ASP A 212 -6.93 -2.09 -12.41
N PHE A 213 -6.75 -2.35 -11.11
CA PHE A 213 -7.84 -2.43 -10.14
C PHE A 213 -7.81 -1.28 -9.11
N ASP A 214 -7.00 -0.24 -9.33
CA ASP A 214 -6.86 0.91 -8.43
C ASP A 214 -7.60 2.16 -8.93
N ALA A 215 -8.51 2.01 -9.89
CA ALA A 215 -9.29 3.12 -10.44
C ALA A 215 -10.12 3.82 -9.35
N SER A 216 -10.08 5.14 -9.34
CA SER A 216 -10.80 5.99 -8.40
C SER A 216 -11.04 7.37 -9.00
N ALA A 217 -11.82 8.21 -8.33
CA ALA A 217 -12.03 9.59 -8.77
C ALA A 217 -10.71 10.38 -8.93
N ALA A 218 -9.68 10.06 -8.16
CA ALA A 218 -8.35 10.67 -8.26
C ALA A 218 -7.48 10.03 -9.37
N ARG A 219 -7.79 8.81 -9.79
CA ARG A 219 -7.10 8.02 -10.80
C ARG A 219 -8.11 7.29 -11.68
N PRO A 220 -8.82 8.00 -12.60
CA PRO A 220 -9.97 7.42 -13.32
C PRO A 220 -9.59 6.34 -14.32
N ALA A 221 -8.41 6.41 -14.91
CA ALA A 221 -7.91 5.44 -15.91
C ALA A 221 -6.71 4.62 -15.40
N GLY A 222 -6.52 4.58 -14.09
CA GLY A 222 -5.27 4.11 -13.53
C GLY A 222 -4.18 5.20 -13.61
N ALA A 223 -3.02 4.90 -13.07
CA ALA A 223 -1.81 5.68 -13.29
C ALA A 223 -0.88 4.86 -14.11
#